data_26ac538c9a06e9c3e2606b4837eb269a
#
_entry.id   26ac538c9a06e9c3e2606b4837eb269a
#
_cell.length_a   1.000
_cell.length_b   1.000
_cell.length_c   1.000
_cell.angle_alpha   90.00
_cell.angle_beta   90.00
_cell.angle_gamma   90.00
#
_symmetry.space_group_name_H-M   'P 1'
#
loop_
_entity.id
_entity.type
_entity.pdbx_description
1 polymer ?
#
loop_
_entity_poly.entity_id
_entity_poly.type
_entity_poly.pdbx_seq_one_letter_code
_entity_poly.pdbx_strand_id
1 'polypeptide(L)'
;DGFETMKRINDTLSGASEAFANASCPEHRDRSAKTEDRSCEGGTLYQSLWIAGRYALQLAVTDAGVPYQAVPEGGLSEWTKEAFLRDDALIFVGACGIAVRSIAPYVRDKFQDPAVVCVDEAGQFVIPLLSGHVGGANRLAEMVASGIGAVPVVTTATDVKKKFAVDMFAKDHGFVITDRRLAKEISADILAGEPVGVFTDFGFSAWKKIPEGLFEDRICKRNLWITVSGKEKKGIPANRVLRLIPRCVALGIGCKRGTPVEKIRTAVESAMERNGIDLRSVFAVASIDIKKQEQGLIEFAKELQVPFLTFSS
;
A
#
# COMPACT_ATOMS: atom_id res chain seq x y z
N ASP A 1 -2.87 32.42 5.76
CA ASP A 1 -3.10 31.61 4.68
C ASP A 1 -2.43 30.21 4.66
N GLY A 2 -1.24 29.96 4.09
CA GLY A 2 -0.69 28.59 4.01
C GLY A 2 -0.53 27.88 5.36
N PHE A 3 -0.26 28.59 6.45
CA PHE A 3 -0.21 28.01 7.79
C PHE A 3 -1.59 27.59 8.31
N GLU A 4 -2.59 28.42 8.12
CA GLU A 4 -3.97 28.10 8.53
C GLU A 4 -4.47 26.86 7.75
N THR A 5 -4.10 26.77 6.48
CA THR A 5 -4.38 25.59 5.65
C THR A 5 -3.69 24.35 6.20
N MET A 6 -2.40 24.42 6.58
CA MET A 6 -1.67 23.31 7.21
C MET A 6 -2.29 22.87 8.53
N LYS A 7 -2.75 23.82 9.36
CA LYS A 7 -3.44 23.51 10.62
C LYS A 7 -4.72 22.73 10.38
N ARG A 8 -5.56 23.17 9.44
CA ARG A 8 -6.81 22.48 9.06
C ARG A 8 -6.53 21.07 8.53
N ILE A 9 -5.47 20.87 7.74
CA ILE A 9 -5.04 19.56 7.27
C ILE A 9 -4.63 18.68 8.45
N ASN A 10 -3.81 19.19 9.36
CA ASN A 10 -3.37 18.47 10.54
C ASN A 10 -4.55 18.01 11.41
N ASP A 11 -5.51 18.87 11.66
CA ASP A 11 -6.72 18.55 12.43
C ASP A 11 -7.56 17.47 11.74
N THR A 12 -7.68 17.55 10.41
CA THR A 12 -8.36 16.54 9.59
C THR A 12 -7.72 15.17 9.69
N LEU A 13 -6.39 15.11 9.56
CA LEU A 13 -5.64 13.85 9.60
C LEU A 13 -5.63 13.25 11.02
N SER A 14 -5.56 14.08 12.05
CA SER A 14 -5.61 13.63 13.45
C SER A 14 -6.96 13.01 13.79
N GLY A 15 -8.07 13.55 13.28
CA GLY A 15 -9.41 12.98 13.46
C GLY A 15 -9.67 11.72 12.65
N ALA A 16 -8.91 11.47 11.58
CA ALA A 16 -9.07 10.33 10.66
C ALA A 16 -8.14 9.15 10.99
N SER A 17 -7.34 9.20 12.07
CA SER A 17 -6.27 8.24 12.37
C SER A 17 -6.72 6.78 12.41
N GLU A 18 -7.91 6.48 12.96
CA GLU A 18 -8.46 5.11 13.01
C GLU A 18 -8.89 4.59 11.63
N ALA A 19 -9.41 5.44 10.76
CA ALA A 19 -9.86 5.05 9.42
C ALA A 19 -8.69 4.82 8.46
N PHE A 20 -7.56 5.51 8.67
CA PHE A 20 -6.36 5.40 7.81
C PHE A 20 -5.46 4.24 8.21
N ALA A 21 -5.35 3.93 9.49
CA ALA A 21 -4.60 2.80 10.03
C ALA A 21 -5.08 1.45 9.48
N ASN A 22 -6.39 1.31 9.28
CA ASN A 22 -6.98 0.10 8.70
C ASN A 22 -6.85 -0.01 7.17
N ALA A 23 -6.41 1.04 6.49
CA ALA A 23 -6.38 1.10 5.02
C ALA A 23 -4.98 1.14 4.40
N SER A 24 -3.96 1.39 5.18
CA SER A 24 -2.59 1.61 4.70
C SER A 24 -1.54 0.93 5.58
N CYS A 25 -1.66 -0.39 5.79
CA CYS A 25 -0.49 -1.17 6.18
C CYS A 25 0.23 -1.59 4.89
N PRO A 26 1.29 -0.89 4.46
CA PRO A 26 2.09 -1.31 3.31
C PRO A 26 3.09 -2.35 3.80
N GLU A 27 2.69 -3.62 3.79
CA GLU A 27 3.57 -4.76 4.09
C GLU A 27 4.70 -4.95 3.07
N HIS A 28 4.93 -4.03 2.15
CA HIS A 28 5.92 -4.19 1.07
C HIS A 28 6.66 -2.91 0.69
N ARG A 29 7.39 -2.34 1.65
CA ARG A 29 8.57 -1.56 1.30
C ARG A 29 9.80 -2.27 1.85
N ASP A 30 10.54 -2.94 0.97
CA ASP A 30 11.90 -3.41 1.26
C ASP A 30 12.77 -2.18 1.53
N ARG A 31 12.85 -1.81 2.81
CA ARG A 31 13.73 -0.75 3.29
C ARG A 31 14.91 -1.40 4.01
N SER A 32 15.90 -1.82 3.23
CA SER A 32 17.22 -2.15 3.75
C SER A 32 17.97 -0.89 4.21
N ALA A 33 17.40 -0.18 5.18
CA ALA A 33 18.07 0.86 5.92
C ALA A 33 17.75 0.66 7.41
N LYS A 34 18.78 0.35 8.16
CA LYS A 34 18.79 0.20 9.61
C LYS A 34 18.07 1.37 10.28
N THR A 35 16.88 1.12 10.81
CA THR A 35 16.31 1.92 11.89
C THR A 35 15.69 0.97 12.91
N GLU A 36 16.01 1.24 14.15
CA GLU A 36 15.66 0.46 15.34
C GLU A 36 14.15 0.18 15.42
N ASP A 37 13.89 -1.06 15.79
CA ASP A 37 12.68 -1.65 16.38
C ASP A 37 11.48 -0.69 16.56
N ARG A 38 10.54 -0.73 15.61
CA ARG A 38 9.17 -0.24 15.84
C ARG A 38 8.21 -1.39 15.59
N SER A 39 7.90 -2.08 16.69
CA SER A 39 6.77 -2.98 16.78
C SER A 39 5.50 -2.29 16.25
N CYS A 40 4.82 -2.92 15.30
CA CYS A 40 3.49 -2.51 14.84
C CYS A 40 2.47 -2.81 15.96
N GLU A 41 2.48 -2.01 17.01
CA GLU A 41 1.38 -1.95 17.95
C GLU A 41 0.38 -0.91 17.44
N GLY A 42 -0.80 -1.36 17.03
CA GLY A 42 -2.01 -0.61 16.72
C GLY A 42 -1.76 0.66 15.90
N GLY A 43 -2.07 0.60 14.60
CA GLY A 43 -1.79 1.61 13.58
C GLY A 43 -2.02 3.08 13.96
N THR A 44 -1.10 3.66 14.69
CA THR A 44 -1.08 5.09 14.99
C THR A 44 -0.43 5.81 13.80
N LEU A 45 -1.19 6.68 13.16
CA LEU A 45 -0.68 7.54 12.10
C LEU A 45 0.26 8.58 12.73
N TYR A 46 1.57 8.42 12.52
CA TYR A 46 2.53 9.44 12.93
C TYR A 46 2.55 10.58 11.91
N GLN A 47 2.13 11.76 12.33
CA GLN A 47 2.23 12.97 11.51
C GLN A 47 3.24 13.92 12.14
N SER A 48 4.03 14.57 11.29
CA SER A 48 4.89 15.65 11.67
C SER A 48 4.66 16.86 10.76
N LEU A 49 4.45 18.00 11.38
CA LEU A 49 4.29 19.27 10.69
C LEU A 49 5.66 19.93 10.57
N TRP A 50 6.11 20.19 9.33
CA TRP A 50 7.38 20.83 9.03
C TRP A 50 7.14 22.18 8.34
N ILE A 51 7.82 23.22 8.80
CA ILE A 51 7.60 24.58 8.33
C ILE A 51 8.92 25.20 7.90
N ALA A 52 8.94 25.86 6.73
CA ALA A 52 10.11 26.58 6.26
C ALA A 52 10.51 27.71 7.22
N GLY A 53 11.80 27.92 7.44
CA GLY A 53 12.36 28.75 8.50
C GLY A 53 11.73 30.14 8.65
N ARG A 54 11.40 30.82 7.55
CA ARG A 54 10.72 32.16 7.60
C ARG A 54 9.32 32.09 8.24
N TYR A 55 8.58 31.00 8.06
CA TYR A 55 7.26 30.81 8.67
C TYR A 55 7.38 30.29 10.10
N ALA A 56 8.41 29.51 10.42
CA ALA A 56 8.67 29.06 11.78
C ALA A 56 8.91 30.22 12.74
N LEU A 57 9.63 31.26 12.30
CA LEU A 57 9.83 32.51 13.07
C LEU A 57 8.51 33.27 13.31
N GLN A 58 7.64 33.29 12.31
CA GLN A 58 6.33 33.97 12.41
C GLN A 58 5.40 33.25 13.39
N LEU A 59 5.47 31.93 13.46
CA LEU A 59 4.66 31.10 14.37
C LEU A 59 5.12 31.16 15.82
N ALA A 60 6.43 31.26 16.07
CA ALA A 60 6.97 31.46 17.41
C ALA A 60 6.40 32.73 18.08
N VAL A 61 5.93 33.70 17.29
CA VAL A 61 5.32 34.94 17.77
C VAL A 61 3.81 34.81 17.97
N THR A 62 3.14 33.87 17.25
CA THR A 62 1.66 33.80 17.23
C THR A 62 1.06 32.70 18.10
N ASP A 63 1.86 31.87 18.75
CA ASP A 63 1.45 30.76 19.66
C ASP A 63 0.25 29.96 19.12
N ALA A 64 0.42 29.34 17.98
CA ALA A 64 -0.65 28.70 17.26
C ALA A 64 -1.12 27.35 17.86
N GLY A 65 -0.52 26.88 18.96
CA GLY A 65 -0.92 25.66 19.68
C GLY A 65 -0.73 24.34 18.92
N VAL A 66 -0.14 24.37 17.72
CA VAL A 66 0.13 23.18 16.90
C VAL A 66 1.63 22.86 16.96
N PRO A 67 2.03 21.66 17.40
CA PRO A 67 3.42 21.26 17.38
C PRO A 67 3.94 21.21 15.94
N TYR A 68 5.06 21.89 15.68
CA TYR A 68 5.70 21.91 14.37
C TYR A 68 7.21 21.78 14.50
N GLN A 69 7.87 21.43 13.41
CA GLN A 69 9.31 21.36 13.30
C GLN A 69 9.79 22.28 12.16
N ALA A 70 10.87 22.97 12.36
CA ALA A 70 11.49 23.75 11.28
C ALA A 70 12.17 22.81 10.27
N VAL A 71 12.03 23.13 8.99
CA VAL A 71 12.77 22.43 7.93
C VAL A 71 14.28 22.55 8.21
N PRO A 72 15.08 21.45 8.07
CA PRO A 72 16.50 21.42 8.35
C PRO A 72 17.30 22.50 7.60
N GLU A 73 18.55 22.76 8.02
CA GLU A 73 19.42 23.78 7.41
C GLU A 73 19.65 23.58 5.89
N GLY A 74 19.58 22.34 5.38
CA GLY A 74 19.58 22.01 3.95
C GLY A 74 18.33 22.45 3.19
N GLY A 75 17.34 23.01 3.89
CA GLY A 75 16.10 23.53 3.32
C GLY A 75 15.14 22.46 2.81
N LEU A 76 14.19 22.86 1.97
CA LEU A 76 13.14 22.00 1.45
C LEU A 76 13.67 20.79 0.67
N SER A 77 14.81 20.93 -0.01
CA SER A 77 15.40 19.85 -0.81
C SER A 77 15.91 18.70 0.05
N GLU A 78 16.64 19.01 1.14
CA GLU A 78 17.16 17.96 2.04
C GLU A 78 16.04 17.32 2.84
N TRP A 79 15.10 18.12 3.35
CA TRP A 79 13.88 17.58 3.98
C TRP A 79 13.12 16.63 3.06
N THR A 80 12.91 17.04 1.79
CA THR A 80 12.19 16.20 0.82
C THR A 80 12.91 14.89 0.57
N LYS A 81 14.24 14.90 0.47
CA LYS A 81 15.05 13.71 0.29
C LYS A 81 14.83 12.69 1.42
N GLU A 82 14.92 13.14 2.65
CA GLU A 82 14.74 12.28 3.82
C GLU A 82 13.27 11.78 3.92
N ALA A 83 12.31 12.70 3.81
CA ALA A 83 10.90 12.38 3.92
C ALA A 83 10.45 11.43 2.80
N PHE A 84 10.91 11.62 1.56
CA PHE A 84 10.57 10.77 0.42
C PHE A 84 11.05 9.32 0.59
N LEU A 85 12.16 9.11 1.31
CA LEU A 85 12.68 7.77 1.60
C LEU A 85 12.06 7.11 2.82
N ARG A 86 11.60 7.92 3.78
CA ARG A 86 11.14 7.45 5.09
C ARG A 86 9.62 7.33 5.19
N ASP A 87 8.89 8.32 4.66
CA ASP A 87 7.48 8.52 4.93
C ASP A 87 6.60 7.87 3.86
N ASP A 88 5.38 7.50 4.22
CA ASP A 88 4.41 6.89 3.31
C ASP A 88 3.67 7.93 2.46
N ALA A 89 3.57 9.15 2.96
CA ALA A 89 2.93 10.26 2.26
C ALA A 89 3.59 11.61 2.59
N LEU A 90 3.62 12.49 1.59
CA LEU A 90 4.06 13.88 1.71
C LEU A 90 2.95 14.82 1.25
N ILE A 91 2.66 15.83 2.07
CA ILE A 91 1.73 16.89 1.73
C ILE A 91 2.50 18.21 1.67
N PHE A 92 2.52 18.82 0.49
CA PHE A 92 3.08 20.16 0.29
C PHE A 92 1.95 21.18 0.32
N VAL A 93 2.14 22.27 1.06
CA VAL A 93 1.25 23.43 1.00
C VAL A 93 1.98 24.56 0.29
N GLY A 94 1.50 24.94 -0.89
CA GLY A 94 2.11 25.95 -1.75
C GLY A 94 1.99 25.62 -3.24
N ALA A 95 2.90 26.17 -4.05
CA ALA A 95 2.89 25.98 -5.50
C ALA A 95 3.30 24.56 -5.92
N CYS A 96 2.49 23.90 -6.75
CA CYS A 96 2.77 22.55 -7.30
C CYS A 96 4.15 22.47 -7.97
N GLY A 97 4.61 23.52 -8.66
CA GLY A 97 5.93 23.55 -9.30
C GLY A 97 7.10 23.43 -8.32
N ILE A 98 6.92 23.90 -7.08
CA ILE A 98 7.92 23.74 -6.01
C ILE A 98 7.92 22.28 -5.55
N ALA A 99 6.75 21.71 -5.26
CA ALA A 99 6.62 20.32 -4.86
C ALA A 99 7.22 19.37 -5.91
N VAL A 100 6.87 19.55 -7.19
CA VAL A 100 7.38 18.73 -8.30
C VAL A 100 8.91 18.80 -8.39
N ARG A 101 9.51 20.00 -8.36
CA ARG A 101 10.98 20.13 -8.40
C ARG A 101 11.65 19.48 -7.20
N SER A 102 11.03 19.54 -6.03
CA SER A 102 11.59 18.97 -4.79
C SER A 102 11.61 17.44 -4.84
N ILE A 103 10.57 16.79 -5.39
CA ILE A 103 10.49 15.33 -5.44
C ILE A 103 11.16 14.72 -6.69
N ALA A 104 11.28 15.46 -7.79
CA ALA A 104 11.74 14.93 -9.09
C ALA A 104 13.03 14.10 -9.04
N PRO A 105 14.08 14.47 -8.26
CA PRO A 105 15.30 13.68 -8.15
C PRO A 105 15.12 12.28 -7.55
N TYR A 106 14.04 12.04 -6.82
CA TYR A 106 13.81 10.83 -6.03
C TYR A 106 12.76 9.90 -6.62
N VAL A 107 11.98 10.37 -7.59
CA VAL A 107 10.91 9.59 -8.26
C VAL A 107 11.50 8.40 -9.01
N ARG A 108 11.01 7.19 -8.72
CA ARG A 108 11.49 5.92 -9.28
C ARG A 108 10.38 5.02 -9.79
N ASP A 109 9.49 4.56 -8.89
CA ASP A 109 8.48 3.56 -9.20
C ASP A 109 7.18 3.87 -8.43
N LYS A 110 6.06 3.90 -9.16
CA LYS A 110 4.71 4.17 -8.60
C LYS A 110 4.27 3.19 -7.48
N PHE A 111 4.95 2.04 -7.32
CA PHE A 111 4.67 1.06 -6.28
C PHE A 111 5.54 1.24 -5.03
N GLN A 112 6.64 2.00 -5.15
CA GLN A 112 7.59 2.24 -4.07
C GLN A 112 7.59 3.70 -3.60
N ASP A 113 7.31 4.63 -4.52
CA ASP A 113 7.30 6.05 -4.21
C ASP A 113 6.13 6.40 -3.28
N PRO A 114 6.32 7.32 -2.32
CA PRO A 114 5.27 7.76 -1.41
C PRO A 114 4.12 8.43 -2.15
N ALA A 115 2.96 8.50 -1.49
CA ALA A 115 1.89 9.37 -1.93
C ALA A 115 2.33 10.83 -1.83
N VAL A 116 2.23 11.63 -2.90
CA VAL A 116 2.52 13.05 -2.84
C VAL A 116 1.31 13.86 -3.24
N VAL A 117 0.90 14.75 -2.35
CA VAL A 117 -0.24 15.66 -2.54
C VAL A 117 0.24 17.10 -2.39
N CYS A 118 -0.29 18.00 -3.21
CA CYS A 118 -0.08 19.44 -3.09
C CYS A 118 -1.40 20.14 -2.81
N VAL A 119 -1.38 21.04 -1.85
CA VAL A 119 -2.51 21.92 -1.52
C VAL A 119 -2.08 23.36 -1.77
N ASP A 120 -2.89 24.15 -2.44
CA ASP A 120 -2.58 25.57 -2.61
C ASP A 120 -2.62 26.34 -1.27
N GLU A 121 -1.95 27.47 -1.19
CA GLU A 121 -1.83 28.23 0.07
C GLU A 121 -3.19 28.66 0.66
N ALA A 122 -4.19 28.88 -0.21
CA ALA A 122 -5.54 29.23 0.21
C ALA A 122 -6.41 28.03 0.62
N GLY A 123 -5.91 26.79 0.41
CA GLY A 123 -6.64 25.57 0.72
C GLY A 123 -7.89 25.37 -0.14
N GLN A 124 -7.85 25.80 -1.40
CA GLN A 124 -8.97 25.67 -2.33
C GLN A 124 -8.91 24.38 -3.14
N PHE A 125 -7.70 23.92 -3.48
CA PHE A 125 -7.46 22.76 -4.30
C PHE A 125 -6.51 21.78 -3.65
N VAL A 126 -6.81 20.48 -3.75
CA VAL A 126 -5.95 19.40 -3.31
C VAL A 126 -5.60 18.52 -4.49
N ILE A 127 -4.33 18.49 -4.86
CA ILE A 127 -3.85 17.96 -6.12
C ILE A 127 -2.91 16.76 -5.85
N PRO A 128 -3.30 15.52 -6.18
CA PRO A 128 -2.40 14.38 -6.10
C PRO A 128 -1.36 14.47 -7.22
N LEU A 129 -0.07 14.54 -6.85
CA LEU A 129 1.04 14.70 -7.80
C LEU A 129 1.72 13.38 -8.17
N LEU A 130 1.84 12.45 -7.21
CA LEU A 130 2.56 11.19 -7.39
C LEU A 130 1.87 10.04 -6.67
N SER A 131 1.99 8.83 -7.23
CA SER A 131 1.47 7.58 -6.65
C SER A 131 -0.04 7.61 -6.37
N GLY A 132 -0.83 8.15 -7.31
CA GLY A 132 -2.27 8.39 -7.18
C GLY A 132 -3.06 7.16 -6.74
N HIS A 133 -2.89 6.03 -7.43
CA HIS A 133 -3.61 4.79 -7.16
C HIS A 133 -2.96 3.97 -6.03
N VAL A 134 -1.88 3.26 -6.36
CA VAL A 134 -1.25 2.28 -5.46
C VAL A 134 -0.63 2.96 -4.24
N GLY A 135 -0.01 4.13 -4.41
CA GLY A 135 0.50 4.93 -3.29
C GLY A 135 -0.59 5.58 -2.43
N GLY A 136 -1.81 5.74 -2.97
CA GLY A 136 -2.96 6.27 -2.24
C GLY A 136 -3.10 7.80 -2.28
N ALA A 137 -2.35 8.52 -3.14
CA ALA A 137 -2.42 9.98 -3.18
C ALA A 137 -3.80 10.51 -3.60
N ASN A 138 -4.56 9.82 -4.46
CA ASN A 138 -5.92 10.22 -4.81
C ASN A 138 -6.85 10.17 -3.60
N ARG A 139 -6.81 9.07 -2.84
CA ARG A 139 -7.62 8.92 -1.62
C ARG A 139 -7.21 9.93 -0.53
N LEU A 140 -5.90 10.17 -0.38
CA LEU A 140 -5.38 11.19 0.54
C LEU A 140 -5.88 12.58 0.14
N ALA A 141 -5.86 12.89 -1.18
CA ALA A 141 -6.36 14.17 -1.68
C ALA A 141 -7.87 14.36 -1.44
N GLU A 142 -8.69 13.33 -1.66
CA GLU A 142 -10.12 13.36 -1.37
C GLU A 142 -10.39 13.55 0.13
N MET A 143 -9.66 12.85 0.99
CA MET A 143 -9.81 12.96 2.44
C MET A 143 -9.41 14.34 2.96
N VAL A 144 -8.26 14.85 2.54
CA VAL A 144 -7.81 16.20 2.90
C VAL A 144 -8.81 17.25 2.39
N ALA A 145 -9.21 17.15 1.12
CA ALA A 145 -10.17 18.09 0.52
C ALA A 145 -11.50 18.11 1.27
N SER A 146 -12.04 16.93 1.63
CA SER A 146 -13.26 16.81 2.43
C SER A 146 -13.12 17.50 3.79
N GLY A 147 -11.98 17.30 4.48
CA GLY A 147 -11.75 17.85 5.81
C GLY A 147 -11.56 19.38 5.83
N ILE A 148 -10.94 19.94 4.79
CA ILE A 148 -10.70 21.39 4.72
C ILE A 148 -11.72 22.13 3.83
N GLY A 149 -12.71 21.43 3.24
CA GLY A 149 -13.69 22.04 2.34
C GLY A 149 -13.09 22.49 1.01
N ALA A 150 -12.06 21.79 0.51
CA ALA A 150 -11.39 22.06 -0.76
C ALA A 150 -11.93 21.18 -1.90
N VAL A 151 -11.47 21.45 -3.12
CA VAL A 151 -11.77 20.65 -4.31
C VAL A 151 -10.63 19.68 -4.60
N PRO A 152 -10.84 18.35 -4.60
CA PRO A 152 -9.82 17.40 -5.02
C PRO A 152 -9.69 17.40 -6.56
N VAL A 153 -8.48 17.56 -7.06
CA VAL A 153 -8.19 17.62 -8.51
C VAL A 153 -7.59 16.27 -8.97
N VAL A 154 -8.41 15.24 -8.97
CA VAL A 154 -8.01 13.89 -9.39
C VAL A 154 -8.09 13.79 -10.91
N THR A 155 -6.98 13.40 -11.57
CA THR A 155 -6.86 13.35 -13.04
C THR A 155 -6.72 11.94 -13.60
N THR A 156 -6.62 10.92 -12.75
CA THR A 156 -6.41 9.54 -13.16
C THR A 156 -7.64 9.01 -13.89
N ALA A 157 -7.46 8.48 -15.10
CA ALA A 157 -8.57 8.10 -15.98
C ALA A 157 -9.53 7.05 -15.38
N THR A 158 -9.02 6.12 -14.57
CA THR A 158 -9.84 5.12 -13.86
C THR A 158 -10.74 5.74 -12.80
N ASP A 159 -10.23 6.72 -12.05
CA ASP A 159 -11.01 7.43 -11.02
C ASP A 159 -12.02 8.38 -11.63
N VAL A 160 -11.61 9.15 -12.64
CA VAL A 160 -12.51 10.05 -13.37
C VAL A 160 -13.68 9.28 -14.00
N LYS A 161 -13.42 8.08 -14.53
CA LYS A 161 -14.47 7.22 -15.12
C LYS A 161 -15.15 6.31 -14.12
N LYS A 162 -14.74 6.29 -12.85
CA LYS A 162 -15.22 5.36 -11.81
C LYS A 162 -15.20 3.89 -12.25
N LYS A 163 -14.22 3.51 -13.08
CA LYS A 163 -14.06 2.14 -13.59
C LYS A 163 -13.20 1.30 -12.65
N PHE A 164 -13.41 0.00 -12.70
CA PHE A 164 -12.64 -0.95 -11.91
C PHE A 164 -11.14 -0.88 -12.26
N ALA A 165 -10.31 -0.73 -11.24
CA ALA A 165 -8.85 -0.72 -11.32
C ALA A 165 -8.28 -1.94 -10.61
N VAL A 166 -7.58 -2.81 -11.35
CA VAL A 166 -7.06 -4.09 -10.84
C VAL A 166 -6.05 -3.88 -9.71
N ASP A 167 -5.18 -2.90 -9.84
CA ASP A 167 -4.14 -2.57 -8.87
C ASP A 167 -4.71 -2.05 -7.54
N MET A 168 -5.74 -1.21 -7.62
CA MET A 168 -6.47 -0.74 -6.42
C MET A 168 -7.20 -1.88 -5.74
N PHE A 169 -7.94 -2.68 -6.53
CA PHE A 169 -8.64 -3.84 -6.00
C PHE A 169 -7.69 -4.81 -5.29
N ALA A 170 -6.56 -5.12 -5.91
CA ALA A 170 -5.56 -5.99 -5.31
C ALA A 170 -4.99 -5.42 -4.00
N LYS A 171 -4.71 -4.11 -3.98
CA LYS A 171 -4.23 -3.41 -2.79
C LYS A 171 -5.25 -3.43 -1.66
N ASP A 172 -6.50 -3.04 -1.95
CA ASP A 172 -7.57 -2.93 -0.93
C ASP A 172 -7.89 -4.28 -0.27
N HIS A 173 -7.58 -5.38 -0.97
CA HIS A 173 -7.81 -6.75 -0.47
C HIS A 173 -6.52 -7.48 -0.05
N GLY A 174 -5.36 -6.82 -0.08
CA GLY A 174 -4.07 -7.45 0.24
C GLY A 174 -3.67 -8.56 -0.73
N PHE A 175 -4.09 -8.50 -2.00
CA PHE A 175 -3.76 -9.52 -2.99
C PHE A 175 -2.44 -9.26 -3.68
N VAL A 176 -1.67 -10.33 -3.93
CA VAL A 176 -0.44 -10.25 -4.71
C VAL A 176 -0.77 -10.31 -6.21
N ILE A 177 -0.33 -9.31 -6.96
CA ILE A 177 -0.43 -9.26 -8.43
C ILE A 177 0.71 -10.08 -9.03
N THR A 178 0.40 -11.12 -9.80
CA THR A 178 1.43 -12.02 -10.37
C THR A 178 2.08 -11.50 -11.65
N ASP A 179 1.42 -10.63 -12.39
CA ASP A 179 1.93 -10.00 -13.63
C ASP A 179 1.43 -8.55 -13.74
N ARG A 180 2.35 -7.60 -13.54
CA ARG A 180 2.05 -6.16 -13.58
C ARG A 180 1.71 -5.67 -14.99
N ARG A 181 2.25 -6.31 -16.03
CA ARG A 181 1.94 -5.94 -17.43
C ARG A 181 0.51 -6.32 -17.73
N LEU A 182 0.12 -7.55 -17.41
CA LEU A 182 -1.24 -8.03 -17.64
C LEU A 182 -2.27 -7.24 -16.82
N ALA A 183 -1.92 -6.82 -15.61
CA ALA A 183 -2.78 -5.94 -14.80
C ALA A 183 -3.05 -4.59 -15.49
N LYS A 184 -2.02 -3.96 -16.10
CA LYS A 184 -2.19 -2.74 -16.89
C LYS A 184 -3.07 -2.96 -18.12
N GLU A 185 -2.86 -4.06 -18.84
CA GLU A 185 -3.62 -4.40 -20.04
C GLU A 185 -5.10 -4.66 -19.71
N ILE A 186 -5.40 -5.33 -18.59
CA ILE A 186 -6.77 -5.55 -18.11
C ILE A 186 -7.43 -4.22 -17.74
N SER A 187 -6.74 -3.35 -17.03
CA SER A 187 -7.27 -2.03 -16.68
C SER A 187 -7.55 -1.18 -17.92
N ALA A 188 -6.70 -1.28 -18.96
CA ALA A 188 -6.91 -0.61 -20.25
C ALA A 188 -8.14 -1.17 -20.99
N ASP A 189 -8.33 -2.50 -21.01
CA ASP A 189 -9.50 -3.15 -21.61
C ASP A 189 -10.79 -2.66 -20.94
N ILE A 190 -10.84 -2.62 -19.60
CA ILE A 190 -12.02 -2.15 -18.86
C ILE A 190 -12.31 -0.67 -19.16
N LEU A 191 -11.27 0.17 -19.25
CA LEU A 191 -11.42 1.58 -19.64
C LEU A 191 -11.96 1.76 -21.05
N ALA A 192 -11.59 0.85 -21.97
CA ALA A 192 -12.06 0.82 -23.35
C ALA A 192 -13.49 0.22 -23.46
N GLY A 193 -14.04 -0.34 -22.39
CA GLY A 193 -15.35 -1.01 -22.40
C GLY A 193 -15.30 -2.47 -22.86
N GLU A 194 -14.08 -3.05 -23.02
CA GLU A 194 -13.91 -4.45 -23.37
C GLU A 194 -14.22 -5.35 -22.16
N PRO A 195 -14.91 -6.51 -22.39
CA PRO A 195 -15.26 -7.42 -21.31
C PRO A 195 -14.03 -8.16 -20.78
N VAL A 196 -13.94 -8.28 -19.45
CA VAL A 196 -12.93 -9.06 -18.75
C VAL A 196 -13.60 -10.15 -17.93
N GLY A 197 -13.13 -11.40 -18.08
CA GLY A 197 -13.62 -12.51 -17.27
C GLY A 197 -13.08 -12.44 -15.84
N VAL A 198 -13.87 -12.85 -14.86
CA VAL A 198 -13.42 -13.00 -13.48
C VAL A 198 -13.79 -14.36 -12.93
N PHE A 199 -12.80 -15.00 -12.29
CA PHE A 199 -12.92 -16.32 -11.67
C PHE A 199 -12.40 -16.24 -10.24
N THR A 200 -12.98 -17.04 -9.35
CA THR A 200 -12.48 -17.16 -7.98
C THR A 200 -12.67 -18.57 -7.44
N ASP A 201 -11.72 -19.04 -6.65
CA ASP A 201 -11.82 -20.32 -5.94
C ASP A 201 -12.55 -20.17 -4.59
N PHE A 202 -12.90 -18.95 -4.19
CA PHE A 202 -13.52 -18.61 -2.91
C PHE A 202 -15.02 -18.28 -3.01
N GLY A 203 -15.56 -18.29 -4.22
CA GLY A 203 -16.93 -17.85 -4.50
C GLY A 203 -17.07 -16.32 -4.52
N PHE A 204 -18.16 -15.84 -5.13
CA PHE A 204 -18.45 -14.42 -5.29
C PHE A 204 -19.29 -13.83 -4.16
N SER A 205 -19.63 -14.60 -3.12
CA SER A 205 -20.50 -14.17 -2.02
C SER A 205 -19.95 -12.96 -1.23
N ALA A 206 -18.62 -12.76 -1.24
CA ALA A 206 -17.98 -11.60 -0.61
C ALA A 206 -18.16 -10.31 -1.43
N TRP A 207 -18.53 -10.40 -2.69
CA TRP A 207 -18.76 -9.26 -3.55
C TRP A 207 -20.21 -8.81 -3.43
N LYS A 208 -20.45 -7.64 -2.88
CA LYS A 208 -21.82 -7.07 -2.85
C LYS A 208 -22.38 -6.85 -4.27
N LYS A 209 -21.50 -6.55 -5.22
CA LYS A 209 -21.80 -6.39 -6.65
C LYS A 209 -20.50 -6.55 -7.44
N ILE A 210 -20.54 -7.35 -8.50
CA ILE A 210 -19.41 -7.46 -9.43
C ILE A 210 -19.22 -6.12 -10.14
N PRO A 211 -18.00 -5.55 -10.15
CA PRO A 211 -17.72 -4.29 -10.81
C PRO A 211 -18.08 -4.30 -12.31
N GLU A 212 -18.50 -3.16 -12.81
CA GLU A 212 -18.82 -2.99 -14.24
C GLU A 212 -17.59 -3.30 -15.11
N GLY A 213 -17.82 -4.09 -16.17
CA GLY A 213 -16.77 -4.55 -17.07
C GLY A 213 -16.19 -5.92 -16.72
N LEU A 214 -16.49 -6.46 -15.52
CA LEU A 214 -16.14 -7.83 -15.13
C LEU A 214 -17.33 -8.77 -15.33
N PHE A 215 -17.06 -9.97 -15.81
CA PHE A 215 -18.06 -11.01 -16.07
C PHE A 215 -17.68 -12.30 -15.36
N GLU A 216 -18.55 -12.73 -14.45
CA GLU A 216 -18.37 -13.93 -13.63
C GLU A 216 -18.35 -15.19 -14.51
N ASP A 217 -17.35 -16.05 -14.23
CA ASP A 217 -17.16 -17.38 -14.86
C ASP A 217 -17.22 -17.39 -16.41
N ARG A 218 -17.03 -16.22 -17.01
CA ARG A 218 -17.01 -16.07 -18.47
C ARG A 218 -15.57 -15.91 -18.97
N ILE A 219 -15.16 -16.76 -19.90
CA ILE A 219 -13.86 -16.62 -20.58
C ILE A 219 -13.94 -15.47 -21.57
N CYS A 220 -13.07 -14.46 -21.35
CA CYS A 220 -12.91 -13.30 -22.21
C CYS A 220 -11.50 -13.28 -22.82
N LYS A 221 -11.19 -12.23 -23.59
CA LYS A 221 -9.86 -12.00 -24.16
C LYS A 221 -8.79 -11.96 -23.05
N ARG A 222 -9.09 -11.28 -21.92
CA ARG A 222 -8.31 -11.29 -20.70
C ARG A 222 -9.19 -11.63 -19.51
N ASN A 223 -8.56 -12.19 -18.49
CA ASN A 223 -9.28 -12.73 -17.34
C ASN A 223 -8.52 -12.45 -16.05
N LEU A 224 -9.25 -12.25 -14.96
CA LEU A 224 -8.78 -12.24 -13.60
C LEU A 224 -9.08 -13.59 -12.94
N TRP A 225 -8.16 -14.09 -12.14
CA TRP A 225 -8.42 -15.27 -11.32
C TRP A 225 -7.91 -15.05 -9.89
N ILE A 226 -8.84 -14.97 -8.94
CA ILE A 226 -8.56 -14.86 -7.52
C ILE A 226 -8.40 -16.26 -6.96
N THR A 227 -7.15 -16.63 -6.61
CA THR A 227 -6.81 -18.01 -6.30
C THR A 227 -5.54 -18.10 -5.43
N VAL A 228 -5.44 -19.13 -4.61
CA VAL A 228 -4.17 -19.54 -3.99
C VAL A 228 -3.42 -20.57 -4.85
N SER A 229 -3.98 -20.99 -6.00
CA SER A 229 -3.39 -22.01 -6.85
C SER A 229 -2.06 -21.54 -7.46
N GLY A 230 -1.01 -22.35 -7.30
CA GLY A 230 0.25 -22.23 -8.04
C GLY A 230 0.19 -22.75 -9.48
N LYS A 231 -0.96 -23.37 -9.87
CA LYS A 231 -1.13 -23.99 -11.19
C LYS A 231 -1.80 -23.02 -12.16
N GLU A 232 -1.73 -23.37 -13.45
CA GLU A 232 -2.45 -22.65 -14.49
C GLU A 232 -3.94 -22.93 -14.45
N LYS A 233 -4.75 -21.96 -14.87
CA LYS A 233 -6.21 -22.16 -15.00
C LYS A 233 -6.52 -23.03 -16.20
N LYS A 234 -7.15 -24.16 -15.95
CA LYS A 234 -7.55 -25.09 -17.04
C LYS A 234 -8.41 -24.39 -18.10
N GLY A 235 -8.10 -24.61 -19.35
CA GLY A 235 -8.86 -24.10 -20.48
C GLY A 235 -8.61 -22.65 -20.88
N ILE A 236 -7.71 -21.94 -20.19
CA ILE A 236 -7.33 -20.56 -20.55
C ILE A 236 -5.81 -20.45 -20.58
N PRO A 237 -5.19 -19.94 -21.67
CA PRO A 237 -3.75 -19.75 -21.75
C PRO A 237 -3.23 -18.83 -20.64
N ALA A 238 -2.05 -19.14 -20.07
CA ALA A 238 -1.48 -18.41 -18.95
C ALA A 238 -1.29 -16.90 -19.23
N ASN A 239 -0.93 -16.53 -20.45
CA ASN A 239 -0.76 -15.14 -20.88
C ASN A 239 -2.08 -14.34 -21.01
N ARG A 240 -3.22 -14.97 -20.75
CA ARG A 240 -4.56 -14.36 -20.77
C ARG A 240 -5.24 -14.35 -19.40
N VAL A 241 -4.56 -14.82 -18.35
CA VAL A 241 -5.09 -14.90 -17.00
C VAL A 241 -4.15 -14.22 -16.02
N LEU A 242 -4.58 -13.12 -15.44
CA LEU A 242 -3.92 -12.51 -14.30
C LEU A 242 -4.38 -13.21 -13.02
N ARG A 243 -3.45 -13.81 -12.30
CA ARG A 243 -3.73 -14.32 -10.96
C ARG A 243 -3.56 -13.21 -9.92
N LEU A 244 -4.58 -13.08 -9.08
CA LEU A 244 -4.54 -12.29 -7.86
C LEU A 244 -4.51 -13.27 -6.68
N ILE A 245 -3.42 -13.29 -5.94
CA ILE A 245 -3.20 -14.28 -4.88
C ILE A 245 -3.51 -13.64 -3.53
N PRO A 246 -4.62 -14.05 -2.86
CA PRO A 246 -4.91 -13.60 -1.51
C PRO A 246 -3.93 -14.19 -0.50
N ARG A 247 -3.49 -13.39 0.47
CA ARG A 247 -2.68 -13.85 1.60
C ARG A 247 -3.61 -14.41 2.68
N CYS A 248 -3.92 -15.69 2.60
CA CYS A 248 -4.88 -16.35 3.49
C CYS A 248 -4.44 -17.72 4.01
N VAL A 249 -3.21 -18.14 3.70
CA VAL A 249 -2.66 -19.43 4.14
C VAL A 249 -1.76 -19.23 5.35
N ALA A 250 -2.07 -19.86 6.47
CA ALA A 250 -1.18 -19.97 7.63
C ALA A 250 -0.39 -21.29 7.56
N LEU A 251 0.90 -21.23 7.79
CA LEU A 251 1.77 -22.42 7.85
C LEU A 251 1.97 -22.85 9.31
N GLY A 252 1.25 -23.86 9.76
CA GLY A 252 1.53 -24.53 11.05
C GLY A 252 2.73 -25.45 10.92
N ILE A 253 3.87 -25.14 11.57
CA ILE A 253 5.10 -25.91 11.43
C ILE A 253 5.56 -26.47 12.77
N GLY A 254 5.67 -27.79 12.83
CA GLY A 254 6.34 -28.51 13.91
C GLY A 254 7.71 -29.04 13.43
N CYS A 255 8.77 -28.80 14.19
CA CYS A 255 10.10 -29.28 13.88
C CYS A 255 10.86 -29.74 15.13
N LYS A 256 11.95 -30.49 14.96
CA LYS A 256 12.89 -30.78 16.05
C LYS A 256 13.66 -29.52 16.44
N ARG A 257 14.13 -29.45 17.68
CA ARG A 257 14.96 -28.34 18.15
C ARG A 257 16.23 -28.22 17.30
N GLY A 258 16.56 -26.99 16.88
CA GLY A 258 17.73 -26.70 16.07
C GLY A 258 17.60 -27.17 14.61
N THR A 259 16.39 -27.33 14.07
CA THR A 259 16.19 -27.64 12.65
C THR A 259 16.64 -26.45 11.79
N PRO A 260 17.59 -26.63 10.85
CA PRO A 260 18.04 -25.55 9.97
C PRO A 260 16.93 -25.01 9.08
N VAL A 261 16.99 -23.73 8.75
CA VAL A 261 15.99 -23.02 7.92
C VAL A 261 15.84 -23.67 6.54
N GLU A 262 16.92 -24.14 5.93
CA GLU A 262 16.93 -24.81 4.62
C GLU A 262 16.06 -26.07 4.61
N LYS A 263 16.08 -26.85 5.71
CA LYS A 263 15.23 -28.04 5.85
C LYS A 263 13.75 -27.67 5.95
N ILE A 264 13.46 -26.59 6.69
CA ILE A 264 12.10 -26.09 6.85
C ILE A 264 11.61 -25.61 5.49
N ARG A 265 12.39 -24.78 4.80
CA ARG A 265 12.08 -24.24 3.47
C ARG A 265 11.78 -25.36 2.47
N THR A 266 12.70 -26.34 2.32
CA THR A 266 12.52 -27.45 1.38
C THR A 266 11.25 -28.25 1.70
N ALA A 267 10.95 -28.49 2.96
CA ALA A 267 9.76 -29.23 3.35
C ALA A 267 8.48 -28.46 3.03
N VAL A 268 8.46 -27.15 3.29
CA VAL A 268 7.31 -26.28 3.01
C VAL A 268 7.11 -26.14 1.50
N GLU A 269 8.15 -25.80 0.74
CA GLU A 269 8.08 -25.66 -0.73
C GLU A 269 7.55 -26.93 -1.37
N SER A 270 8.09 -28.10 -0.98
CA SER A 270 7.61 -29.39 -1.47
C SER A 270 6.14 -29.68 -1.08
N ALA A 271 5.72 -29.26 0.11
CA ALA A 271 4.33 -29.43 0.54
C ALA A 271 3.40 -28.51 -0.25
N MET A 272 3.76 -27.24 -0.43
CA MET A 272 2.98 -26.26 -1.20
C MET A 272 2.86 -26.70 -2.66
N GLU A 273 3.96 -27.14 -3.29
CA GLU A 273 3.97 -27.62 -4.68
C GLU A 273 3.07 -28.85 -4.86
N ARG A 274 3.21 -29.88 -3.99
CA ARG A 274 2.35 -31.07 -4.05
C ARG A 274 0.87 -30.74 -3.96
N ASN A 275 0.52 -29.76 -3.14
CA ASN A 275 -0.87 -29.31 -2.98
C ASN A 275 -1.28 -28.28 -4.03
N GLY A 276 -0.36 -27.82 -4.88
CA GLY A 276 -0.60 -26.82 -5.90
C GLY A 276 -0.97 -25.46 -5.34
N ILE A 277 -0.41 -25.08 -4.17
CA ILE A 277 -0.64 -23.81 -3.50
C ILE A 277 0.54 -22.88 -3.76
N ASP A 278 0.27 -21.65 -4.12
CA ASP A 278 1.30 -20.62 -4.35
C ASP A 278 1.83 -20.10 -3.01
N LEU A 279 3.15 -20.10 -2.84
CA LEU A 279 3.80 -19.68 -1.59
C LEU A 279 3.50 -18.23 -1.21
N ARG A 280 3.20 -17.38 -2.19
CA ARG A 280 2.79 -15.98 -1.98
C ARG A 280 1.46 -15.82 -1.26
N SER A 281 0.67 -16.89 -1.16
CA SER A 281 -0.59 -16.91 -0.39
C SER A 281 -0.38 -17.00 1.13
N VAL A 282 0.84 -17.25 1.58
CA VAL A 282 1.16 -17.35 3.01
C VAL A 282 1.09 -15.97 3.66
N PHE A 283 0.36 -15.86 4.77
CA PHE A 283 0.30 -14.65 5.58
C PHE A 283 0.98 -14.79 6.95
N ALA A 284 1.20 -16.00 7.44
CA ALA A 284 1.87 -16.24 8.73
C ALA A 284 2.53 -17.62 8.78
N VAL A 285 3.62 -17.71 9.53
CA VAL A 285 4.17 -18.98 10.05
C VAL A 285 3.73 -19.11 11.49
N ALA A 286 3.22 -20.28 11.86
CA ALA A 286 2.68 -20.54 13.19
C ALA A 286 3.33 -21.79 13.81
N SER A 287 3.51 -21.78 15.12
CA SER A 287 3.97 -22.95 15.89
C SER A 287 3.44 -22.91 17.33
N ILE A 288 3.81 -23.89 18.15
CA ILE A 288 3.53 -23.88 19.60
C ILE A 288 4.52 -22.96 20.34
N ASP A 289 4.14 -22.43 21.48
CA ASP A 289 4.91 -21.47 22.27
C ASP A 289 6.30 -21.98 22.72
N ILE A 290 6.47 -23.28 22.93
CA ILE A 290 7.78 -23.91 23.17
C ILE A 290 8.77 -23.62 22.02
N LYS A 291 8.29 -23.32 20.83
CA LYS A 291 9.07 -23.04 19.63
C LYS A 291 9.31 -21.55 19.36
N LYS A 292 8.88 -20.66 20.25
CA LYS A 292 9.01 -19.20 20.05
C LYS A 292 10.46 -18.71 19.84
N GLN A 293 11.45 -19.48 20.27
CA GLN A 293 12.88 -19.16 20.11
C GLN A 293 13.58 -20.08 19.08
N GLU A 294 12.82 -20.84 18.27
CA GLU A 294 13.38 -21.73 17.28
C GLU A 294 13.90 -20.93 16.08
N GLN A 295 15.23 -20.77 16.00
CA GLN A 295 15.88 -19.89 15.05
C GLN A 295 15.50 -20.18 13.59
N GLY A 296 15.42 -21.45 13.19
CA GLY A 296 15.05 -21.82 11.83
C GLY A 296 13.62 -21.40 11.44
N LEU A 297 12.65 -21.38 12.39
CA LEU A 297 11.29 -20.89 12.13
C LEU A 297 11.25 -19.37 12.02
N ILE A 298 12.00 -18.68 12.89
CA ILE A 298 12.10 -17.21 12.87
C ILE A 298 12.73 -16.74 11.56
N GLU A 299 13.83 -17.36 11.13
CA GLU A 299 14.50 -17.05 9.88
C GLU A 299 13.59 -17.33 8.67
N PHE A 300 12.89 -18.46 8.67
CA PHE A 300 11.98 -18.81 7.59
C PHE A 300 10.81 -17.81 7.47
N ALA A 301 10.22 -17.39 8.60
CA ALA A 301 9.18 -16.36 8.59
C ALA A 301 9.70 -15.02 8.06
N LYS A 302 10.94 -14.64 8.42
CA LYS A 302 11.60 -13.44 7.88
C LYS A 302 11.84 -13.54 6.37
N GLU A 303 12.28 -14.68 5.86
CA GLU A 303 12.46 -14.90 4.41
C GLU A 303 11.15 -14.74 3.64
N LEU A 304 10.05 -15.25 4.20
CA LEU A 304 8.71 -15.07 3.62
C LEU A 304 8.13 -13.68 3.85
N GLN A 305 8.78 -12.85 4.65
CA GLN A 305 8.29 -11.54 5.07
C GLN A 305 6.89 -11.60 5.72
N VAL A 306 6.70 -12.58 6.60
CA VAL A 306 5.44 -12.80 7.32
C VAL A 306 5.69 -12.92 8.83
N PRO A 307 4.69 -12.62 9.68
CA PRO A 307 4.83 -12.78 11.11
C PRO A 307 5.03 -14.24 11.52
N PHE A 308 5.84 -14.46 12.56
CA PHE A 308 5.93 -15.73 13.27
C PHE A 308 5.05 -15.68 14.51
N LEU A 309 4.00 -16.49 14.51
CA LEU A 309 3.00 -16.54 15.57
C LEU A 309 3.18 -17.80 16.41
N THR A 310 3.02 -17.68 17.73
CA THR A 310 3.05 -18.84 18.61
C THR A 310 1.79 -18.90 19.47
N PHE A 311 1.30 -20.12 19.69
CA PHE A 311 0.08 -20.39 20.44
C PHE A 311 0.38 -21.33 21.59
N SER A 312 -0.26 -21.11 22.74
CA SER A 312 -0.22 -22.05 23.85
C SER A 312 -0.86 -23.36 23.45
N SER A 313 -0.30 -24.48 23.96
CA SER A 313 -0.81 -25.84 23.77
C SER A 313 -2.07 -26.10 24.59
#